data_625533370699860c8601feecd7e74bbc
#
_entry.id   625533370699860c8601feecd7e74bbc
#
_cell.length_a   1.000
_cell.length_b   1.000
_cell.length_c   1.000
_cell.angle_alpha   90.00
_cell.angle_beta   90.00
_cell.angle_gamma   90.00
#
_symmetry.space_group_name_H-M   'P 1'
#
loop_
_entity.id
_entity.type
_entity.pdbx_description
1 polymer ?
#
loop_
_entity_poly.entity_id
_entity_poly.type
_entity_poly.pdbx_seq_one_letter_code
_entity_poly.pdbx_strand_id
1 'polypeptide(L)'
;MSQASVDLLLRGYRAFVAGDLHALETMLDPEVEWVGVGEVAGVADRADVLEILRDRVAEQYSVTLDRCIGIGDRVVVSMRFSRNEPDPTDERPLQSRRMYHVGRYAAIVTTREGRVVRVDEQPSLAAALEAAGVEDEVL
;
A
#
# COMPACT_ATOMS: atom_id res chain seq x y z
N MET A 1 11.52 -2.51 17.02
CA MET A 1 12.68 -2.34 16.12
C MET A 1 12.19 -2.02 14.73
N SER A 2 12.73 -0.95 14.15
CA SER A 2 12.33 -0.48 12.82
C SER A 2 12.48 -1.54 11.73
N GLN A 3 13.52 -2.36 11.83
CA GLN A 3 13.79 -3.37 10.79
C GLN A 3 12.70 -4.44 10.74
N ALA A 4 12.18 -4.86 11.89
CA ALA A 4 11.10 -5.86 11.92
C ALA A 4 9.83 -5.33 11.25
N SER A 5 9.49 -4.06 11.47
CA SER A 5 8.33 -3.42 10.84
C SER A 5 8.53 -3.28 9.34
N VAL A 6 9.72 -2.87 8.90
CA VAL A 6 10.05 -2.79 7.47
C VAL A 6 9.96 -4.16 6.81
N ASP A 7 10.50 -5.19 7.45
CA ASP A 7 10.45 -6.56 6.92
C ASP A 7 9.02 -7.07 6.78
N LEU A 8 8.16 -6.72 7.72
CA LEU A 8 6.74 -7.08 7.66
C LEU A 8 6.07 -6.43 6.44
N LEU A 9 6.34 -5.13 6.21
CA LEU A 9 5.80 -4.42 5.05
C LEU A 9 6.31 -5.00 3.74
N LEU A 10 7.58 -5.36 3.67
CA LEU A 10 8.14 -5.98 2.47
C LEU A 10 7.52 -7.34 2.18
N ARG A 11 7.23 -8.13 3.21
CA ARG A 11 6.52 -9.40 3.04
C ARG A 11 5.11 -9.18 2.50
N GLY A 12 4.42 -8.14 3.01
CA GLY A 12 3.10 -7.77 2.51
C GLY A 12 3.11 -7.34 1.07
N TYR A 13 4.11 -6.55 0.70
CA TYR A 13 4.29 -6.13 -0.68
C TYR A 13 4.48 -7.35 -1.61
N ARG A 14 5.36 -8.28 -1.23
CA ARG A 14 5.59 -9.50 -2.00
C ARG A 14 4.36 -10.37 -2.09
N ALA A 15 3.60 -10.49 -1.00
CA ALA A 15 2.36 -11.25 -0.98
C ALA A 15 1.34 -10.65 -1.94
N PHE A 16 1.20 -9.33 -1.96
CA PHE A 16 0.31 -8.65 -2.89
C PHE A 16 0.72 -8.91 -4.33
N VAL A 17 1.99 -8.76 -4.65
CA VAL A 17 2.51 -9.00 -6.00
C VAL A 17 2.28 -10.44 -6.43
N ALA A 18 2.39 -11.38 -5.51
CA ALA A 18 2.15 -12.81 -5.78
C ALA A 18 0.66 -13.18 -5.80
N GLY A 19 -0.22 -12.27 -5.38
CA GLY A 19 -1.64 -12.56 -5.26
C GLY A 19 -1.99 -13.47 -4.09
N ASP A 20 -1.12 -13.54 -3.09
CA ASP A 20 -1.29 -14.40 -1.92
C ASP A 20 -2.16 -13.71 -0.87
N LEU A 21 -3.47 -13.80 -1.02
CA LEU A 21 -4.44 -13.16 -0.13
C LEU A 21 -4.41 -13.75 1.29
N HIS A 22 -4.09 -15.02 1.42
CA HIS A 22 -4.00 -15.66 2.74
C HIS A 22 -2.85 -15.05 3.55
N ALA A 23 -1.69 -14.86 2.92
CA ALA A 23 -0.56 -14.22 3.57
C ALA A 23 -0.89 -12.78 4.00
N LEU A 24 -1.58 -12.04 3.15
CA LEU A 24 -2.04 -10.68 3.49
C LEU A 24 -3.00 -10.69 4.68
N GLU A 25 -3.94 -11.64 4.70
CA GLU A 25 -4.86 -11.77 5.82
C GLU A 25 -4.14 -12.02 7.13
N THR A 26 -3.15 -12.90 7.14
CA THR A 26 -2.41 -13.22 8.36
C THR A 26 -1.55 -12.08 8.88
N MET A 27 -1.19 -11.13 8.02
CA MET A 27 -0.42 -9.94 8.41
C MET A 27 -1.26 -8.85 9.04
N LEU A 28 -2.56 -8.85 8.78
CA LEU A 28 -3.46 -7.84 9.32
C LEU A 28 -4.01 -8.31 10.67
N ASP A 29 -3.91 -7.45 11.68
CA ASP A 29 -4.54 -7.72 12.96
C ASP A 29 -6.06 -7.84 12.76
N PRO A 30 -6.76 -8.74 13.48
CA PRO A 30 -8.22 -8.82 13.38
C PRO A 30 -8.93 -7.52 13.66
N GLU A 31 -8.31 -6.63 14.44
CA GLU A 31 -8.88 -5.33 14.81
C GLU A 31 -8.20 -4.17 14.08
N VAL A 32 -7.53 -4.45 12.95
CA VAL A 32 -6.83 -3.42 12.19
C VAL A 32 -7.80 -2.29 11.78
N GLU A 33 -7.30 -1.06 11.91
CA GLU A 33 -8.00 0.12 11.44
C GLU A 33 -7.25 0.72 10.25
N TRP A 34 -7.95 0.85 9.14
CA TRP A 34 -7.39 1.44 7.93
C TRP A 34 -8.10 2.74 7.64
N VAL A 35 -7.41 3.85 7.85
CA VAL A 35 -7.98 5.19 7.71
C VAL A 35 -7.62 5.75 6.34
N GLY A 36 -8.62 5.91 5.49
CA GLY A 36 -8.44 6.46 4.15
C GLY A 36 -8.54 7.97 4.11
N VAL A 37 -8.12 8.54 3.00
CA VAL A 37 -8.21 9.97 2.71
C VAL A 37 -8.97 10.20 1.41
N GLY A 38 -9.45 11.44 1.21
CA GLY A 38 -10.14 11.83 -0.02
C GLY A 38 -11.52 11.22 -0.13
N GLU A 39 -11.88 10.80 -1.34
CA GLU A 39 -13.21 10.26 -1.63
C GLU A 39 -13.51 8.95 -0.90
N VAL A 40 -12.47 8.24 -0.50
CA VAL A 40 -12.58 6.96 0.22
C VAL A 40 -12.29 7.18 1.71
N ALA A 41 -12.49 8.41 2.20
CA ALA A 41 -12.25 8.73 3.60
C ALA A 41 -13.17 7.90 4.51
N GLY A 42 -12.62 7.48 5.65
CA GLY A 42 -13.32 6.66 6.62
C GLY A 42 -12.41 5.60 7.18
N VAL A 43 -12.95 4.75 8.03
CA VAL A 43 -12.21 3.66 8.65
C VAL A 43 -12.72 2.33 8.11
N ALA A 44 -11.82 1.53 7.54
CA ALA A 44 -12.12 0.20 7.06
C ALA A 44 -11.60 -0.83 8.06
N ASP A 45 -12.34 -1.89 8.26
CA ASP A 45 -11.91 -3.01 9.08
C ASP A 45 -11.17 -4.05 8.22
N ARG A 46 -10.72 -5.15 8.84
CA ARG A 46 -9.95 -6.17 8.13
C ARG A 46 -10.74 -6.78 6.96
N ALA A 47 -12.01 -7.05 7.13
CA ALA A 47 -12.84 -7.63 6.07
C ALA A 47 -12.95 -6.69 4.87
N ASP A 48 -13.15 -5.40 5.12
CA ASP A 48 -13.21 -4.38 4.06
C ASP A 48 -11.89 -4.26 3.32
N VAL A 49 -10.78 -4.24 4.06
CA VAL A 49 -9.44 -4.15 3.47
C VAL A 49 -9.14 -5.36 2.60
N LEU A 50 -9.47 -6.57 3.08
CA LEU A 50 -9.24 -7.79 2.32
C LEU A 50 -10.06 -7.82 1.03
N GLU A 51 -11.29 -7.32 1.07
CA GLU A 51 -12.12 -7.22 -0.12
C GLU A 51 -11.48 -6.27 -1.15
N ILE A 52 -11.01 -5.12 -0.70
CA ILE A 52 -10.32 -4.15 -1.57
C ILE A 52 -9.06 -4.77 -2.17
N LEU A 53 -8.24 -5.44 -1.37
CA LEU A 53 -7.02 -6.07 -1.86
C LEU A 53 -7.32 -7.18 -2.85
N ARG A 54 -8.37 -7.97 -2.60
CA ARG A 54 -8.81 -9.02 -3.53
C ARG A 54 -9.19 -8.41 -4.89
N ASP A 55 -9.93 -7.31 -4.86
CA ASP A 55 -10.33 -6.62 -6.10
C ASP A 55 -9.12 -6.08 -6.84
N ARG A 56 -8.15 -5.48 -6.14
CA ARG A 56 -6.93 -4.97 -6.75
C ARG A 56 -6.09 -6.07 -7.39
N VAL A 57 -5.99 -7.22 -6.72
CA VAL A 57 -5.29 -8.38 -7.28
C VAL A 57 -6.01 -8.88 -8.54
N ALA A 58 -7.33 -9.00 -8.49
CA ALA A 58 -8.14 -9.46 -9.60
C ALA A 58 -8.06 -8.51 -10.81
N GLU A 59 -7.94 -7.21 -10.55
CA GLU A 59 -7.81 -6.19 -11.58
C GLU A 59 -6.39 -6.07 -12.14
N GLN A 60 -5.46 -6.87 -11.64
CA GLN A 60 -4.07 -6.93 -12.10
C GLN A 60 -3.31 -5.60 -11.98
N TYR A 61 -3.50 -4.93 -10.86
CA TYR A 61 -2.71 -3.73 -10.56
C TYR A 61 -1.24 -4.09 -10.38
N SER A 62 -0.39 -3.27 -10.99
CA SER A 62 1.05 -3.29 -10.71
C SER A 62 1.35 -2.30 -9.61
N VAL A 63 2.15 -2.69 -8.65
CA VAL A 63 2.52 -1.85 -7.53
C VAL A 63 4.05 -1.77 -7.47
N THR A 64 4.56 -0.55 -7.42
CA THR A 64 5.99 -0.30 -7.23
C THR A 64 6.18 0.40 -5.89
N LEU A 65 6.95 -0.23 -5.01
CA LEU A 65 7.31 0.33 -3.72
C LEU A 65 8.45 1.33 -3.92
N ASP A 66 8.19 2.61 -3.65
CA ASP A 66 9.19 3.68 -3.82
C ASP A 66 10.02 3.90 -2.57
N ARG A 67 9.37 4.02 -1.41
CA ARG A 67 10.04 4.30 -0.14
C ARG A 67 9.43 3.45 0.97
N CYS A 68 10.28 3.03 1.88
CA CYS A 68 9.87 2.27 3.07
C CYS A 68 10.81 2.66 4.22
N ILE A 69 10.34 3.50 5.13
CA ILE A 69 11.17 4.10 6.18
C ILE A 69 10.62 3.68 7.53
N GLY A 70 11.41 2.91 8.27
CA GLY A 70 11.02 2.43 9.59
C GLY A 70 11.34 3.45 10.69
N ILE A 71 10.37 3.71 11.56
CA ILE A 71 10.49 4.62 12.70
C ILE A 71 9.83 3.93 13.91
N GLY A 72 10.62 3.21 14.69
CA GLY A 72 10.08 2.45 15.81
C GLY A 72 9.11 1.37 15.35
N ASP A 73 7.87 1.43 15.82
CA ASP A 73 6.80 0.51 15.44
C ASP A 73 6.00 0.97 14.22
N ARG A 74 6.44 2.07 13.56
CA ARG A 74 5.76 2.63 12.40
C ARG A 74 6.64 2.57 11.17
N VAL A 75 6.01 2.49 10.02
CA VAL A 75 6.71 2.54 8.73
C VAL A 75 6.00 3.55 7.84
N VAL A 76 6.76 4.51 7.31
CA VAL A 76 6.27 5.39 6.26
C VAL A 76 6.51 4.68 4.93
N VAL A 77 5.47 4.51 4.15
CA VAL A 77 5.53 3.82 2.87
C VAL A 77 4.97 4.70 1.77
N SER A 78 5.63 4.67 0.61
CA SER A 78 5.06 5.26 -0.59
C SER A 78 5.16 4.28 -1.74
N MET A 79 4.12 4.25 -2.56
CA MET A 79 3.99 3.32 -3.66
C MET A 79 3.37 4.02 -4.86
N ARG A 80 3.60 3.44 -6.04
CA ARG A 80 2.91 3.83 -7.26
C ARG A 80 2.06 2.67 -7.73
N PHE A 81 0.83 2.96 -8.09
CA PHE A 81 -0.08 1.98 -8.67
C PHE A 81 -0.23 2.26 -10.16
N SER A 82 -0.20 1.21 -10.93
CA SER A 82 -0.48 1.31 -12.35
C SER A 82 -1.28 0.09 -12.79
N ARG A 83 -2.05 0.26 -13.84
CA ARG A 83 -2.81 -0.82 -14.44
C ARG A 83 -2.66 -0.74 -15.94
N ASN A 84 -2.28 -1.85 -16.54
CA ASN A 84 -2.20 -1.96 -17.98
C ASN A 84 -3.56 -2.43 -18.48
N GLU A 85 -4.41 -1.47 -18.81
CA GLU A 85 -5.75 -1.76 -19.27
C GLU A 85 -5.82 -1.66 -20.80
N PRO A 86 -6.07 -2.78 -21.47
CA PRO A 86 -6.26 -2.70 -22.91
C PRO A 86 -7.57 -1.97 -23.19
N ASP A 87 -7.47 -0.81 -23.86
CA ASP A 87 -8.63 -0.12 -24.37
C ASP A 87 -9.18 -0.98 -25.53
N PRO A 88 -10.44 -1.46 -25.44
CA PRO A 88 -11.01 -2.29 -26.51
C PRO A 88 -11.07 -1.57 -27.87
N THR A 89 -10.98 -0.23 -27.87
CA THR A 89 -10.96 0.55 -29.11
C THR A 89 -9.56 0.84 -29.63
N ASP A 90 -8.52 0.47 -28.86
CA ASP A 90 -7.15 0.73 -29.24
C ASP A 90 -6.60 -0.44 -30.07
N GLU A 91 -6.37 -0.18 -31.36
CA GLU A 91 -5.88 -1.16 -32.31
C GLU A 91 -4.37 -1.33 -32.32
N ARG A 92 -3.64 -0.55 -31.51
CA ARG A 92 -2.19 -0.64 -31.45
C ARG A 92 -1.74 -1.96 -30.82
N PRO A 93 -0.55 -2.46 -31.16
CA PRO A 93 0.00 -3.64 -30.50
C PRO A 93 0.09 -3.44 -29.00
N LEU A 94 -0.08 -4.52 -28.22
CA LEU A 94 -0.06 -4.48 -26.75
C LEU A 94 1.16 -3.77 -26.19
N GLN A 95 2.33 -4.03 -26.76
CA GLN A 95 3.57 -3.42 -26.29
C GLN A 95 3.64 -1.91 -26.55
N SER A 96 2.80 -1.37 -27.40
CA SER A 96 2.73 0.07 -27.69
C SER A 96 1.70 0.79 -26.84
N ARG A 97 0.88 0.07 -26.10
CA ARG A 97 -0.15 0.66 -25.24
C ARG A 97 0.50 1.20 -23.98
N ARG A 98 0.09 2.40 -23.59
CA ARG A 98 0.61 3.00 -22.37
C ARG A 98 0.07 2.26 -21.17
N MET A 99 0.94 2.01 -20.20
CA MET A 99 0.53 1.59 -18.87
C MET A 99 -0.28 2.71 -18.25
N TYR A 100 -1.49 2.42 -17.80
CA TYR A 100 -2.35 3.42 -17.19
C TYR A 100 -1.85 3.70 -15.78
N HIS A 101 -1.41 4.93 -15.54
CA HIS A 101 -0.93 5.32 -14.22
C HIS A 101 -2.11 5.72 -13.35
N VAL A 102 -2.42 4.91 -12.35
CA VAL A 102 -3.60 5.12 -11.49
C VAL A 102 -3.32 6.08 -10.35
N GLY A 103 -2.06 6.23 -9.93
CA GLY A 103 -1.71 7.21 -8.94
C GLY A 103 -0.62 6.78 -7.99
N ARG A 104 -0.36 7.66 -7.03
CA ARG A 104 0.59 7.45 -5.96
C ARG A 104 -0.14 7.20 -4.66
N TYR A 105 0.50 6.46 -3.77
CA TYR A 105 -0.03 6.09 -2.49
C TYR A 105 1.02 6.36 -1.42
N ALA A 106 0.62 6.94 -0.32
CA ALA A 106 1.48 7.11 0.84
C ALA A 106 0.69 6.80 2.11
N ALA A 107 1.34 6.21 3.08
CA ALA A 107 0.70 5.85 4.34
C ALA A 107 1.71 5.70 5.45
N ILE A 108 1.21 5.81 6.69
CA ILE A 108 1.94 5.45 7.88
C ILE A 108 1.32 4.15 8.38
N VAL A 109 2.13 3.11 8.46
CA VAL A 109 1.69 1.78 8.90
C VAL A 109 2.23 1.54 10.30
N THR A 110 1.34 1.24 11.23
CA THR A 110 1.72 0.89 12.60
C THR A 110 1.65 -0.61 12.77
N THR A 111 2.71 -1.20 13.33
CA THR A 111 2.80 -2.64 13.55
C THR A 111 2.90 -2.96 15.03
N ARG A 112 2.43 -4.14 15.41
CA ARG A 112 2.54 -4.66 16.76
C ARG A 112 2.54 -6.18 16.72
N GLU A 113 3.51 -6.79 17.37
CA GLU A 113 3.61 -8.25 17.47
C GLU A 113 3.56 -8.96 16.13
N GLY A 114 4.24 -8.38 15.12
CA GLY A 114 4.32 -8.99 13.79
C GLY A 114 3.06 -8.82 12.94
N ARG A 115 2.17 -7.91 13.32
CA ARG A 115 0.95 -7.63 12.57
C ARG A 115 0.76 -6.16 12.35
N VAL A 116 0.07 -5.82 11.28
CA VAL A 116 -0.35 -4.45 10.98
C VAL A 116 -1.59 -4.16 11.81
N VAL A 117 -1.53 -3.17 12.69
CA VAL A 117 -2.65 -2.79 13.56
C VAL A 117 -3.33 -1.51 13.11
N ARG A 118 -2.64 -0.68 12.34
CA ARG A 118 -3.22 0.57 11.83
C ARG A 118 -2.53 1.00 10.55
N VAL A 119 -3.30 1.54 9.63
CA VAL A 119 -2.79 2.20 8.43
C VAL A 119 -3.45 3.57 8.35
N ASP A 120 -2.64 4.62 8.31
CA ASP A 120 -3.11 5.99 8.12
C ASP A 120 -2.67 6.45 6.74
N GLU A 121 -3.59 6.46 5.79
CA GLU A 121 -3.30 6.95 4.45
C GLU A 121 -3.03 8.45 4.48
N GLN A 122 -2.10 8.89 3.67
CA GLN A 122 -1.70 10.29 3.58
C GLN A 122 -1.80 10.77 2.14
N PRO A 123 -2.06 12.07 1.93
CA PRO A 123 -2.20 12.60 0.56
C PRO A 123 -0.90 12.59 -0.24
N SER A 124 0.26 12.50 0.43
CA SER A 124 1.56 12.49 -0.22
C SER A 124 2.62 11.90 0.70
N LEU A 125 3.77 11.55 0.12
CA LEU A 125 4.93 11.13 0.91
C LEU A 125 5.37 12.23 1.87
N ALA A 126 5.39 13.48 1.41
CA ALA A 126 5.76 14.62 2.25
C ALA A 126 4.84 14.75 3.47
N ALA A 127 3.52 14.60 3.28
CA ALA A 127 2.56 14.63 4.37
C ALA A 127 2.77 13.46 5.35
N ALA A 128 3.06 12.27 4.83
CA ALA A 128 3.32 11.10 5.67
C ALA A 128 4.58 11.30 6.52
N LEU A 129 5.64 11.83 5.95
CA LEU A 129 6.89 12.10 6.67
C LEU A 129 6.68 13.15 7.76
N GLU A 130 5.97 14.21 7.45
CA GLU A 130 5.66 15.25 8.43
C GLU A 130 4.82 14.70 9.58
N ALA A 131 3.78 13.95 9.27
CA ALA A 131 2.90 13.35 10.28
C ALA A 131 3.64 12.33 11.16
N ALA A 132 4.63 11.63 10.61
CA ALA A 132 5.45 10.68 11.35
C ALA A 132 6.60 11.35 12.11
N GLY A 133 6.82 12.65 11.92
CA GLY A 133 7.89 13.39 12.58
C GLY A 133 9.27 13.17 11.96
N VAL A 134 9.34 12.84 10.68
CA VAL A 134 10.60 12.63 9.96
C VAL A 134 10.93 13.88 9.15
N GLU A 135 12.15 14.35 9.27
CA GLU A 135 12.62 15.48 8.48
C GLU A 135 13.07 15.02 7.10
N ASP A 136 12.72 15.79 6.07
CA ASP A 136 13.08 15.47 4.68
C ASP A 136 14.59 15.35 4.49
N GLU A 137 15.36 16.10 5.26
CA GLU A 137 16.83 16.11 5.17
C GLU A 137 17.47 14.75 5.51
N VAL A 138 16.74 13.91 6.20
CA VAL A 138 17.21 12.58 6.61
C VAL A 138 17.07 11.58 5.47
N LEU A 139 16.40 11.99 4.43
CA LEU A 139 16.05 11.15 3.30
C LEU A 139 17.00 11.37 2.13
#